data_b4de40ae330f602a63d212f7f57761a8
#
_entry.id   b4de40ae330f602a63d212f7f57761a8
#
_cell.length_a   1.000
_cell.length_b   1.000
_cell.length_c   1.000
_cell.angle_alpha   90.00
_cell.angle_beta   90.00
_cell.angle_gamma   90.00
#
_symmetry.space_group_name_H-M   'P 1'
#
loop_
_entity.id
_entity.type
_entity.pdbx_description
1 polymer ?
#
loop_
_entity_poly.entity_id
_entity_poly.type
_entity_poly.pdbx_seq_one_letter_code
_entity_poly.pdbx_strand_id
1 'polypeptide(L)'
;MATKSSIMDTNSYSDDYSSLLSNTTRDMINRREKWMGGAYRLFYRKPVNLVRGQGQYLWDAEGNKYLDMYNNEAGIGHCHPAVVEAVTEQMKLLNTHTRYLHERIIDYSEDLLKMMPDEIDKIMFMCTGSEANDLALRVAQEYTGGTGIIVSREAYHGTSALTSGCSPALGSEQPLLPNVRLIETPDYYRHGGTPEEFTAWYSGEMQKKIDELEAAGYKFSCFLADSIFSSDGVHPNPVGFLKAAIDVVHKNGGVFIADEVQPGFARTGDAFWGFARHGIIP
;
A
#
# COMPACT_ATOMS: atom_id res chain seq x y z
N MET A 1 -13.20 22.22 16.85
CA MET A 1 -12.09 22.07 15.88
C MET A 1 -12.67 21.34 14.71
N ALA A 2 -12.51 21.84 13.48
CA ALA A 2 -12.95 21.11 12.30
C ALA A 2 -12.12 19.82 12.22
N THR A 3 -12.77 18.68 12.27
CA THR A 3 -12.14 17.38 12.01
C THR A 3 -11.48 17.45 10.65
N LYS A 4 -10.17 17.18 10.56
CA LYS A 4 -9.50 17.00 9.27
C LYS A 4 -10.30 15.95 8.51
N SER A 5 -10.94 16.31 7.41
CA SER A 5 -11.60 15.35 6.54
C SER A 5 -10.52 14.42 5.98
N SER A 6 -10.70 13.12 6.12
CA SER A 6 -9.88 12.14 5.41
C SER A 6 -10.02 12.37 3.90
N ILE A 7 -8.97 12.10 3.13
CA ILE A 7 -9.04 12.11 1.66
C ILE A 7 -10.20 11.21 1.15
N MET A 8 -10.52 10.17 1.90
CA MET A 8 -11.66 9.27 1.64
C MET A 8 -13.02 9.96 1.75
N ASP A 9 -13.13 11.05 2.54
CA ASP A 9 -14.39 11.77 2.72
C ASP A 9 -14.74 12.64 1.51
N THR A 10 -13.76 13.00 0.70
CA THR A 10 -13.97 13.89 -0.47
C THR A 10 -14.72 13.19 -1.60
N ASN A 11 -14.68 11.86 -1.67
CA ASN A 11 -15.25 11.05 -2.74
C ASN A 11 -16.16 9.92 -2.22
N SER A 12 -16.75 10.10 -1.06
CA SER A 12 -17.68 9.13 -0.47
C SER A 12 -19.14 9.48 -0.73
N TYR A 13 -19.99 8.47 -0.74
CA TYR A 13 -21.45 8.63 -0.68
C TYR A 13 -21.88 9.17 0.67
N SER A 14 -22.89 10.04 0.69
CA SER A 14 -23.69 10.40 1.86
C SER A 14 -25.15 10.41 1.51
N ASP A 15 -26.03 10.31 2.52
CA ASP A 15 -27.49 10.29 2.34
C ASP A 15 -28.04 11.56 1.68
N ASP A 16 -27.29 12.68 1.71
CA ASP A 16 -27.65 13.91 1.00
C ASP A 16 -27.80 13.70 -0.51
N TYR A 17 -27.16 12.65 -1.04
CA TYR A 17 -27.24 12.29 -2.47
C TYR A 17 -28.31 11.25 -2.79
N SER A 18 -29.05 10.76 -1.81
CA SER A 18 -30.05 9.68 -1.98
C SER A 18 -31.12 10.01 -3.02
N SER A 19 -31.48 11.29 -3.18
CA SER A 19 -32.45 11.74 -4.20
C SER A 19 -31.96 11.57 -5.64
N LEU A 20 -30.65 11.43 -5.87
CA LEU A 20 -30.04 11.22 -7.17
C LEU A 20 -30.06 9.76 -7.62
N LEU A 21 -30.43 8.84 -6.73
CA LEU A 21 -30.33 7.39 -6.93
C LEU A 21 -31.64 6.79 -7.39
N SER A 22 -31.52 5.72 -8.20
CA SER A 22 -32.65 4.85 -8.50
C SER A 22 -33.18 4.14 -7.26
N ASN A 23 -34.43 3.67 -7.29
CA ASN A 23 -34.99 2.86 -6.19
C ASN A 23 -34.16 1.60 -5.95
N THR A 24 -33.70 0.93 -7.02
CA THR A 24 -32.88 -0.27 -6.94
C THR A 24 -31.55 0.01 -6.23
N THR A 25 -30.87 1.11 -6.58
CA THR A 25 -29.60 1.49 -5.94
C THR A 25 -29.81 1.81 -4.45
N ARG A 26 -30.87 2.53 -4.12
CA ARG A 26 -31.21 2.81 -2.70
C ARG A 26 -31.49 1.54 -1.91
N ASP A 27 -32.25 0.60 -2.46
CA ASP A 27 -32.48 -0.69 -1.82
C ASP A 27 -31.19 -1.46 -1.58
N MET A 28 -30.28 -1.48 -2.54
CA MET A 28 -28.96 -2.11 -2.38
C MET A 28 -28.13 -1.44 -1.27
N ILE A 29 -28.13 -0.12 -1.18
CA ILE A 29 -27.43 0.62 -0.12
C ILE A 29 -28.02 0.27 1.24
N ASN A 30 -29.35 0.33 1.39
CA ASN A 30 -30.03 -0.02 2.64
C ASN A 30 -29.75 -1.47 3.08
N ARG A 31 -29.71 -2.41 2.13
CA ARG A 31 -29.35 -3.81 2.40
C ARG A 31 -27.90 -3.95 2.83
N ARG A 32 -26.99 -3.21 2.17
CA ARG A 32 -25.57 -3.16 2.52
C ARG A 32 -25.36 -2.64 3.93
N GLU A 33 -25.98 -1.52 4.29
CA GLU A 33 -25.89 -0.92 5.63
C GLU A 33 -26.44 -1.83 6.72
N LYS A 34 -27.49 -2.60 6.40
CA LYS A 34 -28.07 -3.57 7.34
C LYS A 34 -27.12 -4.73 7.67
N TRP A 35 -26.27 -5.15 6.71
CA TRP A 35 -25.53 -6.41 6.82
C TRP A 35 -24.00 -6.25 6.85
N MET A 36 -23.48 -5.12 6.42
CA MET A 36 -22.05 -4.87 6.38
C MET A 36 -21.66 -3.85 7.44
N GLY A 37 -20.41 -3.94 7.93
CA GLY A 37 -19.89 -2.99 8.91
C GLY A 37 -19.84 -1.56 8.36
N GLY A 38 -20.20 -0.57 9.19
CA GLY A 38 -20.28 0.84 8.78
C GLY A 38 -18.97 1.48 8.34
N ALA A 39 -17.83 0.79 8.56
CA ALA A 39 -16.52 1.24 8.06
C ALA A 39 -16.35 1.08 6.53
N TYR A 40 -17.18 0.25 5.89
CA TYR A 40 -17.14 0.07 4.44
C TYR A 40 -17.84 1.21 3.72
N ARG A 41 -17.11 2.28 3.42
CA ARG A 41 -17.64 3.44 2.70
C ARG A 41 -17.85 3.14 1.22
N LEU A 42 -18.92 3.70 0.64
CA LEU A 42 -19.15 3.69 -0.80
C LEU A 42 -18.45 4.88 -1.45
N PHE A 43 -17.83 4.65 -2.59
CA PHE A 43 -17.30 5.72 -3.43
C PHE A 43 -18.41 6.42 -4.22
N TYR A 44 -18.12 7.67 -4.55
CA TYR A 44 -18.91 8.54 -5.41
C TYR A 44 -20.26 8.96 -4.82
N ARG A 45 -20.64 10.20 -5.11
CA ARG A 45 -21.98 10.73 -4.79
C ARG A 45 -23.11 9.89 -5.36
N LYS A 46 -22.83 9.23 -6.49
CA LYS A 46 -23.69 8.24 -7.13
C LYS A 46 -22.94 6.92 -7.22
N PRO A 47 -23.07 6.04 -6.22
CA PRO A 47 -22.39 4.75 -6.21
C PRO A 47 -22.70 3.93 -7.45
N VAL A 48 -21.69 3.23 -7.98
CA VAL A 48 -21.79 2.44 -9.19
C VAL A 48 -21.99 0.97 -8.82
N ASN A 49 -22.99 0.32 -9.42
CA ASN A 49 -23.21 -1.12 -9.30
C ASN A 49 -22.48 -1.85 -10.42
N LEU A 50 -21.22 -2.22 -10.19
CA LEU A 50 -20.40 -2.93 -11.17
C LEU A 50 -20.80 -4.40 -11.25
N VAL A 51 -21.02 -4.90 -12.47
CA VAL A 51 -21.46 -6.28 -12.72
C VAL A 51 -20.53 -7.05 -13.66
N ARG A 52 -19.63 -6.39 -14.38
CA ARG A 52 -18.72 -7.02 -15.32
C ARG A 52 -17.40 -6.25 -15.41
N GLY A 53 -16.30 -7.00 -15.56
CA GLY A 53 -14.98 -6.47 -15.91
C GLY A 53 -14.35 -7.26 -17.05
N GLN A 54 -13.58 -6.59 -17.91
CA GLN A 54 -12.79 -7.22 -18.97
C GLN A 54 -11.63 -6.31 -19.39
N GLY A 55 -10.40 -6.78 -19.27
CA GLY A 55 -9.22 -5.96 -19.51
C GLY A 55 -9.26 -4.68 -18.65
N GLN A 56 -9.11 -3.53 -19.26
CA GLN A 56 -9.14 -2.24 -18.58
C GLN A 56 -10.55 -1.64 -18.42
N TYR A 57 -11.60 -2.37 -18.72
CA TYR A 57 -12.96 -1.85 -18.71
C TYR A 57 -13.86 -2.53 -17.70
N LEU A 58 -14.78 -1.74 -17.15
CA LEU A 58 -15.85 -2.17 -16.24
C LEU A 58 -17.22 -1.80 -16.84
N TRP A 59 -18.25 -2.52 -16.43
CA TRP A 59 -19.64 -2.21 -16.79
C TRP A 59 -20.52 -2.26 -15.55
N ASP A 60 -21.44 -1.30 -15.47
CA ASP A 60 -22.48 -1.30 -14.46
C ASP A 60 -23.72 -2.12 -14.88
N ALA A 61 -24.68 -2.21 -13.97
CA ALA A 61 -25.93 -2.94 -14.20
C ALA A 61 -26.82 -2.30 -15.28
N GLU A 62 -26.63 -1.01 -15.55
CA GLU A 62 -27.32 -0.27 -16.61
C GLU A 62 -26.66 -0.42 -17.97
N GLY A 63 -25.51 -1.10 -18.05
CA GLY A 63 -24.77 -1.35 -19.29
C GLY A 63 -23.78 -0.22 -19.65
N ASN A 64 -23.60 0.77 -18.81
CA ASN A 64 -22.59 1.80 -19.05
C ASN A 64 -21.18 1.21 -18.92
N LYS A 65 -20.31 1.62 -19.84
CA LYS A 65 -18.91 1.18 -19.89
C LYS A 65 -18.00 2.26 -19.30
N TYR A 66 -17.10 1.85 -18.42
CA TYR A 66 -16.11 2.71 -17.78
C TYR A 66 -14.70 2.24 -18.10
N LEU A 67 -13.78 3.18 -18.33
CA LEU A 67 -12.35 2.91 -18.26
C LEU A 67 -11.95 2.87 -16.79
N ASP A 68 -11.39 1.75 -16.34
CA ASP A 68 -10.94 1.61 -14.96
C ASP A 68 -9.61 2.34 -14.76
N MET A 69 -9.66 3.44 -14.02
CA MET A 69 -8.50 4.25 -13.66
C MET A 69 -8.20 4.19 -12.15
N TYR A 70 -8.82 3.24 -11.42
CA TYR A 70 -8.72 3.18 -9.98
C TYR A 70 -8.27 1.83 -9.42
N ASN A 71 -8.80 0.69 -9.94
CA ASN A 71 -8.54 -0.62 -9.32
C ASN A 71 -7.09 -1.07 -9.50
N ASN A 72 -6.40 -1.26 -8.39
CA ASN A 72 -4.99 -1.64 -8.35
C ASN A 72 -4.79 -3.15 -8.50
N GLU A 73 -5.75 -3.97 -8.08
CA GLU A 73 -5.63 -5.42 -8.00
C GLU A 73 -5.58 -6.09 -9.38
N ALA A 74 -6.17 -5.46 -10.39
CA ALA A 74 -6.22 -6.01 -11.74
C ALA A 74 -5.04 -5.52 -12.61
N GLY A 75 -3.80 -5.74 -12.17
CA GLY A 75 -2.58 -5.26 -12.84
C GLY A 75 -2.46 -5.67 -14.31
N ILE A 76 -2.97 -6.85 -14.69
CA ILE A 76 -3.04 -7.34 -16.09
C ILE A 76 -4.45 -7.25 -16.69
N GLY A 77 -5.34 -6.53 -16.03
CA GLY A 77 -6.72 -6.35 -16.43
C GLY A 77 -7.70 -7.34 -15.80
N HIS A 78 -8.97 -6.93 -15.78
CA HIS A 78 -10.06 -7.74 -15.23
C HIS A 78 -10.28 -9.02 -16.04
N CYS A 79 -10.51 -10.13 -15.36
CA CYS A 79 -10.88 -11.42 -15.94
C CYS A 79 -9.90 -11.89 -17.03
N HIS A 80 -8.59 -11.73 -16.80
CA HIS A 80 -7.59 -12.19 -17.77
C HIS A 80 -7.72 -13.71 -17.99
N PRO A 81 -7.89 -14.18 -19.26
CA PRO A 81 -8.25 -15.57 -19.53
C PRO A 81 -7.28 -16.60 -18.93
N ALA A 82 -5.96 -16.36 -19.05
CA ALA A 82 -4.97 -17.29 -18.52
C ALA A 82 -5.03 -17.41 -16.98
N VAL A 83 -5.35 -16.33 -16.27
CA VAL A 83 -5.51 -16.36 -14.81
C VAL A 83 -6.76 -17.12 -14.42
N VAL A 84 -7.90 -16.83 -15.11
CA VAL A 84 -9.17 -17.53 -14.86
C VAL A 84 -9.01 -19.03 -15.10
N GLU A 85 -8.37 -19.44 -16.19
CA GLU A 85 -8.11 -20.83 -16.51
C GLU A 85 -7.22 -21.50 -15.46
N ALA A 86 -6.05 -20.93 -15.15
CA ALA A 86 -5.10 -21.50 -14.19
C ALA A 86 -5.72 -21.67 -12.78
N VAL A 87 -6.47 -20.67 -12.29
CA VAL A 87 -7.18 -20.75 -11.01
C VAL A 87 -8.25 -21.84 -11.05
N THR A 88 -9.04 -21.90 -12.11
CA THR A 88 -10.11 -22.89 -12.27
C THR A 88 -9.55 -24.31 -12.27
N GLU A 89 -8.49 -24.57 -13.02
CA GLU A 89 -7.86 -25.90 -13.08
C GLU A 89 -7.24 -26.28 -11.73
N GLN A 90 -6.55 -25.37 -11.05
CA GLN A 90 -5.96 -25.65 -9.74
C GLN A 90 -7.04 -25.95 -8.69
N MET A 91 -8.14 -25.21 -8.68
CA MET A 91 -9.24 -25.43 -7.74
C MET A 91 -9.93 -26.79 -7.90
N LYS A 92 -9.95 -27.33 -9.11
CA LYS A 92 -10.46 -28.69 -9.37
C LYS A 92 -9.55 -29.80 -8.81
N LEU A 93 -8.26 -29.51 -8.64
CA LEU A 93 -7.25 -30.50 -8.24
C LEU A 93 -7.02 -30.50 -6.72
N LEU A 94 -6.61 -29.36 -6.19
CA LEU A 94 -6.18 -29.26 -4.80
C LEU A 94 -6.11 -27.82 -4.34
N ASN A 95 -6.65 -27.54 -3.15
CA ASN A 95 -6.38 -26.34 -2.38
C ASN A 95 -5.89 -26.75 -1.00
N THR A 96 -4.62 -26.45 -0.67
CA THR A 96 -3.97 -26.85 0.58
C THR A 96 -3.04 -25.73 1.10
N HIS A 97 -2.41 -25.97 2.25
CA HIS A 97 -1.52 -25.00 2.90
C HIS A 97 -0.04 -25.39 2.75
N THR A 98 0.86 -24.48 3.07
CA THR A 98 2.32 -24.57 2.87
C THR A 98 3.04 -25.63 3.71
N ARG A 99 2.34 -26.33 4.62
CA ARG A 99 2.93 -27.46 5.37
C ARG A 99 3.07 -28.76 4.56
N TYR A 100 2.42 -28.81 3.39
CA TYR A 100 2.61 -29.89 2.43
C TYR A 100 3.50 -29.41 1.28
N LEU A 101 4.30 -30.32 0.74
CA LEU A 101 5.08 -30.03 -0.46
C LEU A 101 4.13 -29.85 -1.64
N HIS A 102 4.33 -28.78 -2.40
CA HIS A 102 3.60 -28.49 -3.61
C HIS A 102 4.49 -27.75 -4.61
N GLU A 103 4.73 -28.38 -5.75
CA GLU A 103 5.69 -27.93 -6.76
C GLU A 103 5.40 -26.48 -7.22
N ARG A 104 4.14 -26.15 -7.53
CA ARG A 104 3.77 -24.80 -8.01
C ARG A 104 4.12 -23.66 -7.05
N ILE A 105 4.12 -23.90 -5.74
CA ILE A 105 4.53 -22.90 -4.74
C ILE A 105 6.03 -22.67 -4.82
N ILE A 106 6.78 -23.75 -5.02
CA ILE A 106 8.25 -23.71 -5.15
C ILE A 106 8.61 -22.99 -6.44
N ASP A 107 8.04 -23.41 -7.59
CA ASP A 107 8.26 -22.78 -8.89
C ASP A 107 7.97 -21.28 -8.85
N TYR A 108 6.83 -20.88 -8.26
CA TYR A 108 6.46 -19.48 -8.11
C TYR A 108 7.43 -18.71 -7.23
N SER A 109 7.91 -19.33 -6.14
CA SER A 109 8.92 -18.70 -5.27
C SER A 109 10.22 -18.46 -6.01
N GLU A 110 10.69 -19.45 -6.78
CA GLU A 110 11.90 -19.33 -7.59
C GLU A 110 11.75 -18.24 -8.67
N ASP A 111 10.61 -18.18 -9.34
CA ASP A 111 10.36 -17.19 -10.38
C ASP A 111 10.28 -15.75 -9.82
N LEU A 112 9.67 -15.56 -8.65
CA LEU A 112 9.64 -14.25 -8.00
C LEU A 112 11.03 -13.83 -7.50
N LEU A 113 11.79 -14.73 -6.88
CA LEU A 113 13.12 -14.43 -6.35
C LEU A 113 14.13 -14.12 -7.47
N LYS A 114 14.01 -14.72 -8.66
CA LYS A 114 14.82 -14.36 -9.84
C LYS A 114 14.64 -12.88 -10.28
N MET A 115 13.52 -12.25 -9.88
CA MET A 115 13.23 -10.84 -10.17
C MET A 115 13.57 -9.90 -9.00
N MET A 116 14.08 -10.44 -7.89
CA MET A 116 14.59 -9.68 -6.75
C MET A 116 16.09 -9.44 -6.87
N PRO A 117 16.64 -8.44 -6.13
CA PRO A 117 18.07 -8.35 -5.90
C PRO A 117 18.63 -9.61 -5.23
N ASP A 118 19.89 -9.94 -5.49
CA ASP A 118 20.55 -11.16 -4.96
C ASP A 118 20.57 -11.22 -3.42
N GLU A 119 20.46 -10.08 -2.75
CA GLU A 119 20.40 -9.95 -1.30
C GLU A 119 19.07 -10.46 -0.71
N ILE A 120 18.01 -10.59 -1.53
CA ILE A 120 16.69 -11.08 -1.12
C ILE A 120 16.51 -12.50 -1.63
N ASP A 121 16.76 -13.47 -0.78
CA ASP A 121 16.82 -14.91 -1.12
C ASP A 121 15.73 -15.76 -0.46
N LYS A 122 14.81 -15.14 0.28
CA LYS A 122 13.72 -15.84 0.98
C LYS A 122 12.37 -15.18 0.71
N ILE A 123 11.33 -16.00 0.70
CA ILE A 123 9.95 -15.56 0.51
C ILE A 123 9.02 -16.19 1.55
N MET A 124 8.07 -15.40 2.02
CA MET A 124 6.95 -15.85 2.86
C MET A 124 5.64 -15.35 2.27
N PHE A 125 4.70 -16.24 2.02
CA PHE A 125 3.39 -15.89 1.47
C PHE A 125 2.40 -15.57 2.59
N MET A 126 1.73 -14.41 2.46
CA MET A 126 0.67 -13.93 3.35
C MET A 126 -0.63 -13.75 2.55
N CYS A 127 -1.76 -13.65 3.25
CA CYS A 127 -3.06 -13.49 2.59
C CYS A 127 -3.34 -12.05 2.16
N THR A 128 -2.71 -11.08 2.79
CA THR A 128 -2.93 -9.63 2.53
C THR A 128 -1.65 -8.83 2.71
N GLY A 129 -1.60 -7.62 2.11
CA GLY A 129 -0.53 -6.66 2.38
C GLY A 129 -0.46 -6.25 3.86
N SER A 130 -1.60 -6.20 4.57
CA SER A 130 -1.62 -5.94 6.01
C SER A 130 -0.85 -6.99 6.81
N GLU A 131 -1.05 -8.27 6.49
CA GLU A 131 -0.32 -9.37 7.14
C GLU A 131 1.15 -9.41 6.75
N ALA A 132 1.47 -9.11 5.48
CA ALA A 132 2.84 -9.05 5.01
C ALA A 132 3.63 -7.93 5.71
N ASN A 133 3.07 -6.73 5.78
CA ASN A 133 3.67 -5.60 6.50
C ASN A 133 3.76 -5.85 8.01
N ASP A 134 2.74 -6.47 8.62
CA ASP A 134 2.78 -6.86 10.04
C ASP A 134 3.97 -7.79 10.33
N LEU A 135 4.15 -8.81 9.49
CA LEU A 135 5.28 -9.73 9.61
C LEU A 135 6.61 -9.02 9.36
N ALA A 136 6.71 -8.19 8.32
CA ALA A 136 7.93 -7.45 8.00
C ALA A 136 8.36 -6.52 9.15
N LEU A 137 7.43 -5.80 9.75
CA LEU A 137 7.68 -4.97 10.92
C LEU A 137 8.21 -5.79 12.11
N ARG A 138 7.61 -6.95 12.38
CA ARG A 138 8.05 -7.85 13.46
C ARG A 138 9.45 -8.40 13.19
N VAL A 139 9.74 -8.80 11.95
CA VAL A 139 11.09 -9.26 11.54
C VAL A 139 12.11 -8.14 11.69
N ALA A 140 11.78 -6.91 11.25
CA ALA A 140 12.64 -5.75 11.41
C ALA A 140 12.94 -5.45 12.88
N GLN A 141 11.93 -5.51 13.75
CA GLN A 141 12.10 -5.30 15.19
C GLN A 141 12.99 -6.36 15.85
N GLU A 142 12.81 -7.63 15.47
CA GLU A 142 13.65 -8.71 15.98
C GLU A 142 15.09 -8.57 15.50
N TYR A 143 15.29 -8.28 14.21
CA TYR A 143 16.61 -8.13 13.59
C TYR A 143 17.40 -6.94 14.18
N THR A 144 16.76 -5.78 14.34
CA THR A 144 17.43 -4.57 14.80
C THR A 144 17.47 -4.45 16.34
N GLY A 145 16.63 -5.20 17.04
CA GLY A 145 16.37 -5.03 18.47
C GLY A 145 15.77 -3.66 18.81
N GLY A 146 15.22 -2.95 17.82
CA GLY A 146 14.55 -1.66 17.95
C GLY A 146 13.03 -1.80 17.77
N THR A 147 12.29 -0.76 18.18
CA THR A 147 10.83 -0.71 18.02
C THR A 147 10.36 0.55 17.31
N GLY A 148 11.25 1.55 17.13
CA GLY A 148 10.92 2.80 16.48
C GLY A 148 10.67 2.64 14.98
N ILE A 149 9.56 3.16 14.49
CA ILE A 149 9.11 3.03 13.12
C ILE A 149 8.93 4.42 12.52
N ILE A 150 9.38 4.62 11.30
CA ILE A 150 9.12 5.83 10.52
C ILE A 150 8.21 5.45 9.34
N VAL A 151 7.18 6.26 9.08
CA VAL A 151 6.30 6.16 7.91
C VAL A 151 6.02 7.55 7.35
N SER A 152 5.55 7.66 6.11
CA SER A 152 5.16 8.96 5.55
C SER A 152 3.86 9.48 6.17
N ARG A 153 3.63 10.79 6.04
CA ARG A 153 2.56 11.52 6.72
C ARG A 153 1.14 11.06 6.36
N GLU A 154 0.94 10.58 5.14
CA GLU A 154 -0.36 10.10 4.64
C GLU A 154 -0.31 8.60 4.28
N ALA A 155 0.65 7.85 4.85
CA ALA A 155 0.85 6.44 4.54
C ALA A 155 -0.35 5.58 4.89
N TYR A 156 -0.55 4.54 4.08
CA TYR A 156 -1.45 3.43 4.37
C TYR A 156 -0.73 2.10 4.15
N HIS A 157 -0.58 1.31 5.20
CA HIS A 157 0.14 0.03 5.17
C HIS A 157 -0.71 -1.16 5.65
N GLY A 158 -1.98 -0.94 5.93
CA GLY A 158 -2.91 -2.00 6.29
C GLY A 158 -3.74 -1.70 7.54
N THR A 159 -4.52 -2.72 7.94
CA THR A 159 -5.54 -2.63 8.99
C THR A 159 -5.37 -3.66 10.11
N SER A 160 -4.26 -4.42 10.16
CA SER A 160 -3.92 -5.21 11.35
C SER A 160 -3.60 -4.28 12.53
N ALA A 161 -3.55 -4.79 13.74
CA ALA A 161 -3.28 -3.95 14.92
C ALA A 161 -1.97 -3.16 14.82
N LEU A 162 -0.92 -3.77 14.26
CA LEU A 162 0.38 -3.11 14.10
C LEU A 162 0.36 -2.15 12.90
N THR A 163 -0.12 -2.59 11.74
CA THR A 163 -0.12 -1.77 10.53
C THR A 163 -1.10 -0.60 10.59
N SER A 164 -2.25 -0.74 11.27
CA SER A 164 -3.17 0.38 11.47
C SER A 164 -2.54 1.50 12.33
N GLY A 165 -1.73 1.12 13.32
CA GLY A 165 -0.94 2.07 14.11
C GLY A 165 0.23 2.72 13.34
N CYS A 166 0.50 2.28 12.11
CA CYS A 166 1.48 2.84 11.17
C CYS A 166 0.80 3.45 9.91
N SER A 167 -0.52 3.61 9.92
CA SER A 167 -1.30 4.05 8.74
C SER A 167 -2.08 5.33 9.03
N PRO A 168 -1.43 6.51 9.01
CA PRO A 168 -2.08 7.79 9.29
C PRO A 168 -3.24 8.11 8.34
N ALA A 169 -3.27 7.56 7.12
CA ALA A 169 -4.38 7.69 6.17
C ALA A 169 -5.72 7.14 6.68
N LEU A 170 -5.72 6.28 7.71
CA LEU A 170 -6.96 5.79 8.34
C LEU A 170 -7.72 6.88 9.11
N GLY A 171 -7.09 8.04 9.33
CA GLY A 171 -7.71 9.21 9.94
C GLY A 171 -7.51 9.30 11.45
N SER A 172 -8.06 10.37 12.03
CA SER A 172 -7.84 10.72 13.45
C SER A 172 -8.45 9.76 14.46
N GLU A 173 -9.42 8.96 14.05
CA GLU A 173 -10.07 7.96 14.91
C GLU A 173 -9.18 6.72 15.15
N GLN A 174 -8.14 6.55 14.33
CA GLN A 174 -7.14 5.50 14.48
C GLN A 174 -5.84 6.10 15.03
N PRO A 175 -5.54 5.97 16.33
CA PRO A 175 -4.32 6.53 16.90
C PRO A 175 -3.08 5.79 16.36
N LEU A 176 -2.03 6.55 16.09
CA LEU A 176 -0.73 5.99 15.78
C LEU A 176 -0.10 5.36 17.02
N LEU A 177 0.76 4.38 16.81
CA LEU A 177 1.57 3.81 17.89
C LEU A 177 2.54 4.87 18.44
N PRO A 178 2.85 4.86 19.74
CA PRO A 178 3.70 5.87 20.38
C PRO A 178 5.15 5.86 19.87
N ASN A 179 5.59 4.74 19.31
CA ASN A 179 6.90 4.51 18.70
C ASN A 179 6.91 4.75 17.19
N VAL A 180 5.90 5.43 16.63
CA VAL A 180 5.85 5.84 15.22
C VAL A 180 6.17 7.32 15.09
N ARG A 181 6.96 7.67 14.07
CA ARG A 181 7.20 9.07 13.64
C ARG A 181 6.81 9.23 12.18
N LEU A 182 6.25 10.39 11.88
CA LEU A 182 5.82 10.75 10.54
C LEU A 182 6.90 11.60 9.88
N ILE A 183 7.45 11.10 8.75
CA ILE A 183 8.27 11.91 7.86
C ILE A 183 7.36 12.68 6.89
N GLU A 184 7.80 13.84 6.45
CA GLU A 184 7.01 14.64 5.50
C GLU A 184 6.81 13.91 4.17
N THR A 185 5.63 14.14 3.55
CA THR A 185 5.35 13.68 2.19
C THR A 185 6.38 14.24 1.20
N PRO A 186 7.01 13.43 0.34
CA PRO A 186 8.05 13.90 -0.57
C PRO A 186 7.46 14.62 -1.80
N ASP A 187 6.74 15.70 -1.59
CA ASP A 187 6.12 16.50 -2.66
C ASP A 187 7.16 17.45 -3.30
N TYR A 188 7.93 16.92 -4.25
CA TYR A 188 8.95 17.67 -4.97
C TYR A 188 8.39 18.90 -5.69
N TYR A 189 7.18 18.81 -6.23
CA TYR A 189 6.55 19.91 -6.94
C TYR A 189 6.31 21.13 -6.04
N ARG A 190 5.83 20.90 -4.81
CA ARG A 190 5.57 21.99 -3.85
C ARG A 190 6.83 22.40 -3.10
N HIS A 191 7.76 21.49 -2.88
CA HIS A 191 9.03 21.81 -2.24
C HIS A 191 9.86 22.74 -3.11
N GLY A 192 9.92 22.49 -4.43
CA GLY A 192 10.76 23.23 -5.36
C GLY A 192 12.26 22.94 -5.19
N GLY A 193 13.10 23.76 -5.81
CA GLY A 193 14.55 23.58 -5.78
C GLY A 193 15.05 22.55 -6.79
N THR A 194 16.33 22.19 -6.68
CA THR A 194 16.94 21.15 -7.52
C THR A 194 16.68 19.75 -6.95
N PRO A 195 16.83 18.70 -7.76
CA PRO A 195 16.75 17.31 -7.28
C PRO A 195 17.75 17.02 -6.14
N GLU A 196 18.94 17.61 -6.17
CA GLU A 196 19.99 17.44 -5.17
C GLU A 196 19.58 18.10 -3.84
N GLU A 197 19.05 19.34 -3.89
CA GLU A 197 18.55 20.04 -2.71
C GLU A 197 17.39 19.28 -2.06
N PHE A 198 16.46 18.78 -2.86
CA PHE A 198 15.35 17.98 -2.38
C PHE A 198 15.81 16.67 -1.73
N THR A 199 16.75 15.97 -2.36
CA THR A 199 17.34 14.73 -1.83
C THR A 199 18.04 14.97 -0.50
N ALA A 200 18.83 16.05 -0.40
CA ALA A 200 19.49 16.44 0.85
C ALA A 200 18.50 16.81 1.95
N TRP A 201 17.45 17.54 1.62
CA TRP A 201 16.37 17.86 2.54
C TRP A 201 15.69 16.60 3.08
N TYR A 202 15.26 15.67 2.19
CA TYR A 202 14.54 14.48 2.60
C TYR A 202 15.38 13.54 3.45
N SER A 203 16.65 13.38 3.14
CA SER A 203 17.59 12.61 3.97
C SER A 203 17.84 13.26 5.34
N GLY A 204 17.86 14.60 5.40
CA GLY A 204 17.94 15.35 6.65
C GLY A 204 16.68 15.17 7.52
N GLU A 205 15.49 15.19 6.92
CA GLU A 205 14.24 14.89 7.63
C GLU A 205 14.22 13.44 8.16
N MET A 206 14.78 12.48 7.41
CA MET A 206 14.92 11.11 7.90
C MET A 206 15.78 11.04 9.17
N GLN A 207 16.96 11.66 9.17
CA GLN A 207 17.81 11.70 10.36
C GLN A 207 17.09 12.33 11.56
N LYS A 208 16.42 13.45 11.34
CA LYS A 208 15.65 14.14 12.37
C LYS A 208 14.56 13.23 12.99
N LYS A 209 13.86 12.41 12.19
CA LYS A 209 12.85 11.48 12.71
C LYS A 209 13.45 10.33 13.51
N ILE A 210 14.63 9.88 13.13
CA ILE A 210 15.40 8.90 13.93
C ILE A 210 15.79 9.52 15.29
N ASP A 211 16.33 10.73 15.28
CA ASP A 211 16.71 11.43 16.52
C ASP A 211 15.49 11.66 17.44
N GLU A 212 14.32 12.01 16.87
CA GLU A 212 13.05 12.15 17.62
C GLU A 212 12.60 10.83 18.27
N LEU A 213 12.81 9.67 17.62
CA LEU A 213 12.51 8.36 18.18
C LEU A 213 13.43 8.05 19.36
N GLU A 214 14.72 8.23 19.19
CA GLU A 214 15.73 7.93 20.21
C GLU A 214 15.58 8.85 21.43
N ALA A 215 15.32 10.14 21.21
CA ALA A 215 15.03 11.08 22.28
C ALA A 215 13.77 10.73 23.09
N ALA A 216 12.81 10.04 22.45
CA ALA A 216 11.61 9.53 23.10
C ALA A 216 11.81 8.13 23.75
N GLY A 217 13.02 7.57 23.69
CA GLY A 217 13.37 6.27 24.29
C GLY A 217 13.04 5.07 23.41
N TYR A 218 12.76 5.27 22.13
CA TYR A 218 12.50 4.18 21.16
C TYR A 218 13.72 3.99 20.26
N LYS A 219 14.44 2.89 20.42
CA LYS A 219 15.51 2.52 19.49
C LYS A 219 14.94 2.37 18.10
N PHE A 220 15.56 3.01 17.10
CA PHE A 220 15.13 2.94 15.71
C PHE A 220 15.17 1.50 15.17
N SER A 221 14.16 1.11 14.42
CA SER A 221 14.02 -0.20 13.78
C SER A 221 13.95 -0.10 12.26
N CYS A 222 12.97 0.63 11.74
CA CYS A 222 12.75 0.63 10.30
C CYS A 222 12.07 1.90 9.78
N PHE A 223 12.27 2.12 8.48
CA PHE A 223 11.44 2.97 7.65
C PHE A 223 10.57 2.08 6.76
N LEU A 224 9.25 2.19 6.89
CA LEU A 224 8.27 1.50 6.06
C LEU A 224 7.65 2.51 5.08
N ALA A 225 7.80 2.29 3.79
CA ALA A 225 7.21 3.15 2.77
C ALA A 225 6.94 2.43 1.46
N ASP A 226 5.87 2.87 0.80
CA ASP A 226 5.62 2.66 -0.61
C ASP A 226 6.55 3.58 -1.41
N SER A 227 7.33 3.01 -2.36
CA SER A 227 8.39 3.72 -3.08
C SER A 227 7.90 4.82 -4.04
N ILE A 228 6.59 4.91 -4.30
CA ILE A 228 5.97 6.00 -5.07
C ILE A 228 5.05 6.88 -4.21
N PHE A 229 4.95 6.62 -2.90
CA PHE A 229 4.14 7.36 -1.95
C PHE A 229 2.69 7.54 -2.44
N SER A 230 2.08 6.43 -2.84
CA SER A 230 0.79 6.44 -3.52
C SER A 230 -0.34 7.00 -2.66
N SER A 231 -0.39 6.66 -1.38
CA SER A 231 -1.38 7.20 -0.43
C SER A 231 -1.17 8.67 -0.12
N ASP A 232 0.07 9.16 -0.22
CA ASP A 232 0.45 10.55 -0.01
C ASP A 232 0.09 11.47 -1.20
N GLY A 233 -0.28 10.89 -2.35
CA GLY A 233 -0.66 11.64 -3.56
C GLY A 233 0.12 11.27 -4.82
N VAL A 234 0.87 10.16 -4.80
CA VAL A 234 1.74 9.67 -5.88
C VAL A 234 2.93 10.60 -6.14
N HIS A 235 4.01 10.41 -5.38
CA HIS A 235 5.22 11.23 -5.44
C HIS A 235 6.45 10.40 -5.86
N PRO A 236 6.58 10.00 -7.14
CA PRO A 236 7.65 9.13 -7.60
C PRO A 236 8.96 9.87 -7.93
N ASN A 237 9.01 11.18 -7.80
CA ASN A 237 10.08 12.04 -8.29
C ASN A 237 10.71 12.93 -7.18
N PRO A 238 11.96 13.36 -7.39
CA PRO A 238 12.88 12.97 -8.48
C PRO A 238 13.35 11.52 -8.35
N VAL A 239 13.64 10.88 -9.49
CA VAL A 239 14.17 9.50 -9.50
C VAL A 239 15.46 9.43 -8.66
N GLY A 240 15.54 8.43 -7.76
CA GLY A 240 16.74 8.22 -6.93
C GLY A 240 16.77 9.01 -5.61
N PHE A 241 15.86 9.97 -5.38
CA PHE A 241 15.89 10.78 -4.16
C PHE A 241 15.83 9.95 -2.87
N LEU A 242 15.12 8.85 -2.91
CA LEU A 242 14.87 7.98 -1.76
C LEU A 242 16.16 7.28 -1.28
N LYS A 243 17.13 7.07 -2.18
CA LYS A 243 18.38 6.38 -1.86
C LYS A 243 19.12 7.03 -0.70
N ALA A 244 19.30 8.34 -0.71
CA ALA A 244 20.02 9.03 0.36
C ALA A 244 19.32 8.90 1.72
N ALA A 245 17.98 8.88 1.75
CA ALA A 245 17.23 8.63 2.98
C ALA A 245 17.41 7.19 3.47
N ILE A 246 17.42 6.21 2.56
CA ILE A 246 17.70 4.80 2.90
C ILE A 246 19.13 4.60 3.41
N ASP A 247 20.11 5.29 2.82
CA ASP A 247 21.49 5.28 3.33
C ASP A 247 21.56 5.79 4.78
N VAL A 248 20.75 6.80 5.13
CA VAL A 248 20.59 7.27 6.53
C VAL A 248 19.95 6.20 7.42
N VAL A 249 18.91 5.52 6.94
CA VAL A 249 18.25 4.40 7.67
C VAL A 249 19.28 3.33 8.02
N HIS A 250 20.02 2.84 7.04
CA HIS A 250 21.02 1.78 7.25
C HIS A 250 22.20 2.24 8.15
N LYS A 251 22.65 3.47 7.99
CA LYS A 251 23.71 4.05 8.85
C LYS A 251 23.33 4.09 10.33
N ASN A 252 22.06 4.25 10.62
CA ASN A 252 21.50 4.25 11.98
C ASN A 252 21.08 2.85 12.47
N GLY A 253 21.46 1.79 11.76
CA GLY A 253 21.19 0.40 12.14
C GLY A 253 19.74 -0.05 11.94
N GLY A 254 18.94 0.72 11.22
CA GLY A 254 17.60 0.35 10.81
C GLY A 254 17.57 -0.38 9.45
N VAL A 255 16.37 -0.86 9.07
CA VAL A 255 16.12 -1.47 7.78
C VAL A 255 15.05 -0.71 7.01
N PHE A 256 15.08 -0.79 5.69
CA PHE A 256 14.02 -0.29 4.83
C PHE A 256 13.05 -1.42 4.49
N ILE A 257 11.76 -1.21 4.71
CA ILE A 257 10.69 -2.09 4.28
C ILE A 257 10.00 -1.43 3.09
N ALA A 258 10.17 -1.99 1.89
CA ALA A 258 9.48 -1.52 0.70
C ALA A 258 8.08 -2.13 0.65
N ASP A 259 7.05 -1.31 0.81
CA ASP A 259 5.67 -1.73 0.57
C ASP A 259 5.41 -1.70 -0.95
N GLU A 260 5.45 -2.87 -1.57
CA GLU A 260 5.27 -3.05 -3.02
C GLU A 260 3.83 -3.45 -3.40
N VAL A 261 2.88 -3.33 -2.47
CA VAL A 261 1.46 -3.66 -2.73
C VAL A 261 0.89 -2.83 -3.88
N GLN A 262 1.26 -1.57 -3.98
CA GLN A 262 0.82 -0.71 -5.08
C GLN A 262 1.88 -0.52 -6.17
N PRO A 263 3.16 -0.22 -5.91
CA PRO A 263 4.14 0.05 -6.96
C PRO A 263 4.69 -1.19 -7.66
N GLY A 264 4.61 -2.36 -7.04
CA GLY A 264 5.18 -3.60 -7.56
C GLY A 264 4.50 -4.16 -8.82
N PHE A 265 5.06 -5.23 -9.35
CA PHE A 265 4.59 -5.94 -10.52
C PHE A 265 4.50 -5.05 -11.77
N ALA A 266 5.57 -4.29 -12.03
CA ALA A 266 5.72 -3.41 -13.18
C ALA A 266 4.68 -2.26 -13.28
N ARG A 267 4.02 -1.91 -12.16
CA ARG A 267 3.02 -0.83 -12.12
C ARG A 267 3.57 0.51 -12.60
N THR A 268 4.81 0.82 -12.25
CA THR A 268 5.46 2.08 -12.63
C THR A 268 5.95 2.10 -14.07
N GLY A 269 6.09 0.94 -14.71
CA GLY A 269 6.60 0.78 -16.07
C GLY A 269 8.13 0.85 -16.19
N ASP A 270 8.83 1.38 -15.19
CA ASP A 270 10.29 1.54 -15.20
C ASP A 270 11.04 0.25 -14.81
N ALA A 271 10.46 -0.48 -13.85
CA ALA A 271 11.02 -1.71 -13.31
C ALA A 271 9.90 -2.63 -12.82
N PHE A 272 10.23 -3.90 -12.52
CA PHE A 272 9.25 -4.84 -11.98
C PHE A 272 8.86 -4.49 -10.54
N TRP A 273 9.83 -4.04 -9.73
CA TRP A 273 9.63 -3.56 -8.36
C TRP A 273 9.81 -2.04 -8.30
N GLY A 274 8.92 -1.36 -7.59
CA GLY A 274 8.93 0.10 -7.48
C GLY A 274 10.19 0.64 -6.83
N PHE A 275 10.76 -0.03 -5.83
CA PHE A 275 12.00 0.38 -5.18
C PHE A 275 13.19 0.44 -6.15
N ALA A 276 13.21 -0.42 -7.17
CA ALA A 276 14.29 -0.45 -8.16
C ALA A 276 14.40 0.85 -8.98
N ARG A 277 13.28 1.60 -9.12
CA ARG A 277 13.28 2.94 -9.72
C ARG A 277 14.25 3.89 -9.03
N HIS A 278 14.43 3.75 -7.72
CA HIS A 278 15.31 4.61 -6.94
C HIS A 278 16.72 4.04 -6.76
N GLY A 279 17.04 2.88 -7.37
CA GLY A 279 18.34 2.23 -7.24
C GLY A 279 18.66 1.81 -5.80
N ILE A 280 17.62 1.38 -5.06
CA ILE A 280 17.74 0.92 -3.68
C ILE A 280 17.46 -0.59 -3.60
N ILE A 281 18.00 -1.20 -2.54
CA ILE A 281 17.73 -2.58 -2.13
C ILE A 281 17.06 -2.50 -0.76
N PRO A 282 15.86 -3.06 -0.60
CA PRO A 282 15.14 -3.05 0.67
C PRO A 282 15.85 -3.84 1.77
#